data_31a9c397a6c4c4a8f5344e7f6d6e5ea6
#
_entry.id   31a9c397a6c4c4a8f5344e7f6d6e5ea6
#
_cell.length_a   1.000
_cell.length_b   1.000
_cell.length_c   1.000
_cell.angle_alpha   90.00
_cell.angle_beta   90.00
_cell.angle_gamma   90.00
#
_symmetry.space_group_name_H-M   'P 1'
#
loop_
_entity.id
_entity.type
_entity.pdbx_description
1 polymer ?
#
loop_
_entity_poly.entity_id
_entity_poly.type
_entity_poly.pdbx_seq_one_letter_code
_entity_poly.pdbx_strand_id
1 'polypeptide(L)'
;MRKSESVAPGTQKKQIYLLKLYIAEGEQNSRIARENLKSICDEYLKDRFQIQEVDVLTDFASPLRDGIFVTPTLILVAPEPRATVVGNLSDKKGVISALRLRDLYET
;
A
#
# COMPACT_ATOMS: atom_id res chain seq x y z
N MET A 1 26.41 -10.53 -13.19
CA MET A 1 26.04 -10.67 -12.94
C MET A 1 25.66 -10.74 -12.71
N ARG A 2 25.69 -10.85 -12.42
CA ARG A 2 25.29 -11.03 -12.11
C ARG A 2 24.68 -11.00 -11.59
N LYS A 3 24.43 -10.92 -11.37
CA LYS A 3 23.87 -11.01 -10.79
C LYS A 3 23.09 -11.29 -10.43
N SER A 4 22.78 -11.12 -10.48
CA SER A 4 21.96 -11.44 -10.10
C SER A 4 21.51 -11.98 -10.03
N GLU A 5 21.76 -12.34 -9.99
CA GLU A 5 21.34 -12.96 -9.78
C GLU A 5 21.00 -13.76 -9.58
N SER A 6 21.30 -13.68 -9.76
CA SER A 6 21.01 -15.05 -9.64
C SER A 6 20.54 -15.51 -8.32
N VAL A 7 19.33 -15.41 -8.14
CA VAL A 7 18.67 -15.81 -6.92
C VAL A 7 18.21 -17.23 -7.09
N ALA A 8 18.62 -18.10 -6.17
CA ALA A 8 18.12 -19.46 -6.19
C ALA A 8 16.62 -19.47 -5.99
N PRO A 9 15.93 -20.42 -6.59
CA PRO A 9 14.47 -20.46 -6.46
C PRO A 9 13.99 -20.48 -5.02
N GLY A 10 14.64 -21.22 -4.16
CA GLY A 10 14.20 -21.32 -2.79
C GLY A 10 14.44 -20.07 -1.97
N THR A 11 15.28 -19.19 -2.49
CA THR A 11 15.57 -17.94 -1.80
C THR A 11 15.00 -16.75 -2.52
N GLN A 12 14.07 -17.00 -3.43
CA GLN A 12 13.39 -15.93 -4.12
C GLN A 12 12.87 -14.95 -3.10
N LYS A 13 13.24 -13.71 -3.27
CA LYS A 13 12.84 -12.72 -2.31
C LYS A 13 11.36 -12.45 -2.41
N LYS A 14 10.74 -12.40 -1.27
CA LYS A 14 9.41 -11.86 -1.18
C LYS A 14 9.55 -10.36 -1.16
N GLN A 15 8.79 -9.72 -1.99
CA GLN A 15 8.92 -8.28 -2.15
C GLN A 15 8.37 -7.56 -0.94
N ILE A 16 9.02 -6.45 -0.60
CA ILE A 16 8.53 -5.56 0.42
C ILE A 16 7.58 -4.58 -0.25
N TYR A 17 6.38 -4.47 0.28
CA TYR A 17 5.40 -3.53 -0.23
C TYR A 17 5.60 -2.18 0.43
N LEU A 18 5.76 -1.16 -0.39
CA LEU A 18 5.86 0.21 0.09
C LEU A 18 4.54 0.91 -0.22
N LEU A 19 3.87 1.31 0.83
CA LEU A 19 2.53 1.87 0.73
C LEU A 19 2.54 3.26 1.34
N LYS A 20 1.79 4.17 0.72
CA LYS A 20 1.63 5.52 1.23
C LYS A 20 0.15 5.79 1.39
N LEU A 21 -0.26 6.13 2.59
CA LEU A 21 -1.66 6.40 2.88
C LEU A 21 -1.82 7.88 3.20
N TYR A 22 -2.55 8.58 2.34
CA TYR A 22 -2.87 9.98 2.54
C TYR A 22 -4.14 10.07 3.36
N ILE A 23 -4.07 10.79 4.45
CA ILE A 23 -5.18 10.92 5.38
C ILE A 23 -5.40 12.39 5.74
N ALA A 24 -6.54 12.65 6.34
CA ALA A 24 -6.80 13.92 7.02
C ALA A 24 -7.04 13.58 8.48
N GLU A 25 -6.14 14.01 9.34
CA GLU A 25 -6.21 13.62 10.75
C GLU A 25 -7.53 14.08 11.34
N GLY A 26 -8.18 13.18 12.08
CA GLY A 26 -9.47 13.44 12.66
C GLY A 26 -10.66 13.07 11.79
N GLU A 27 -10.43 12.79 10.53
CA GLU A 27 -11.50 12.37 9.62
C GLU A 27 -11.83 10.90 9.86
N GLN A 28 -13.14 10.60 9.94
CA GLN A 28 -13.56 9.24 10.27
C GLN A 28 -13.13 8.23 9.22
N ASN A 29 -13.28 8.56 7.94
CA ASN A 29 -12.91 7.62 6.89
C ASN A 29 -11.41 7.40 6.84
N SER A 30 -10.61 8.39 7.21
CA SER A 30 -9.16 8.21 7.29
C SER A 30 -8.79 7.21 8.39
N ARG A 31 -9.48 7.28 9.52
CA ARG A 31 -9.26 6.32 10.59
C ARG A 31 -9.64 4.92 10.16
N ILE A 32 -10.77 4.80 9.47
CA ILE A 32 -11.22 3.50 8.98
C ILE A 32 -10.23 2.94 7.97
N ALA A 33 -9.73 3.78 7.08
CA ALA A 33 -8.76 3.35 6.09
C ALA A 33 -7.48 2.84 6.75
N ARG A 34 -7.02 3.53 7.78
CA ARG A 34 -5.82 3.12 8.50
C ARG A 34 -6.00 1.73 9.09
N GLU A 35 -7.15 1.48 9.71
CA GLU A 35 -7.42 0.20 10.33
C GLU A 35 -7.56 -0.90 9.28
N ASN A 36 -8.28 -0.61 8.20
CA ASN A 36 -8.46 -1.61 7.15
C ASN A 36 -7.15 -1.96 6.48
N LEU A 37 -6.31 -0.96 6.23
CA LEU A 37 -5.03 -1.22 5.59
C LEU A 37 -4.15 -2.10 6.46
N LYS A 38 -4.09 -1.79 7.74
CA LYS A 38 -3.28 -2.59 8.64
C LYS A 38 -3.77 -4.04 8.67
N SER A 39 -5.07 -4.22 8.73
CA SER A 39 -5.65 -5.55 8.76
C SER A 39 -5.30 -6.34 7.50
N ILE A 40 -5.42 -5.70 6.35
CA ILE A 40 -5.11 -6.37 5.08
C ILE A 40 -3.63 -6.70 5.00
N CYS A 41 -2.78 -5.77 5.39
CA CYS A 41 -1.34 -6.01 5.34
C CYS A 41 -0.92 -7.11 6.31
N ASP A 42 -1.48 -7.12 7.50
CA ASP A 42 -1.16 -8.17 8.46
C ASP A 42 -1.59 -9.53 7.95
N GLU A 43 -2.71 -9.59 7.27
CA GLU A 43 -3.22 -10.85 6.76
C GLU A 43 -2.45 -11.36 5.55
N TYR A 44 -2.13 -10.46 4.62
CA TYR A 44 -1.60 -10.87 3.31
C TYR A 44 -0.09 -10.69 3.17
N LEU A 45 0.49 -9.76 3.90
CA LEU A 45 1.90 -9.42 3.72
C LEU A 45 2.74 -9.75 4.93
N LYS A 46 2.09 -10.08 6.04
CA LYS A 46 2.78 -10.35 7.28
C LYS A 46 3.65 -9.15 7.63
N ASP A 47 4.96 -9.32 7.68
CA ASP A 47 5.84 -8.21 8.00
C ASP A 47 6.63 -7.73 6.77
N ARG A 48 6.09 -7.97 5.57
CA ARG A 48 6.74 -7.55 4.33
C ARG A 48 6.10 -6.30 3.78
N PHE A 49 5.91 -5.30 4.63
CA PHE A 49 5.32 -4.04 4.17
C PHE A 49 5.82 -2.90 5.03
N GLN A 50 5.79 -1.72 4.45
CA GLN A 50 6.02 -0.47 5.15
C GLN A 50 4.92 0.48 4.74
N ILE A 51 4.31 1.14 5.71
CA ILE A 51 3.26 2.11 5.46
C ILE A 51 3.74 3.47 5.92
N GLN A 52 3.73 4.42 5.01
CA GLN A 52 3.98 5.80 5.34
C GLN A 52 2.65 6.53 5.33
N GLU A 53 2.30 7.15 6.46
CA GLU A 53 1.10 7.98 6.51
C GLU A 53 1.47 9.42 6.26
N VAL A 54 0.68 10.10 5.46
CA VAL A 54 0.87 11.50 5.16
C VAL A 54 -0.42 12.22 5.51
N ASP A 55 -0.33 13.16 6.45
CA ASP A 55 -1.48 13.96 6.85
C ASP A 55 -1.53 15.19 5.95
N VAL A 56 -2.56 15.26 5.10
CA VAL A 56 -2.65 16.37 4.14
C VAL A 56 -2.92 17.69 4.83
N LEU A 57 -3.29 17.66 6.10
CA LEU A 57 -3.52 18.89 6.86
C LEU A 57 -2.21 19.55 7.30
N THR A 58 -1.11 18.80 7.28
CA THR A 58 0.18 19.34 7.69
C THR A 58 1.24 19.25 6.59
N ASP A 59 1.05 18.38 5.62
CA ASP A 59 1.99 18.23 4.50
C ASP A 59 1.24 18.55 3.22
N PHE A 60 1.50 19.71 2.64
CA PHE A 60 0.80 20.12 1.44
C PHE A 60 1.56 19.79 0.16
N ALA A 61 2.87 19.60 0.26
CA ALA A 61 3.68 19.38 -0.93
C ALA A 61 3.53 17.96 -1.45
N SER A 62 3.52 16.97 -0.55
CA SER A 62 3.46 15.58 -0.97
C SER A 62 2.15 15.24 -1.70
N PRO A 63 0.99 15.65 -1.18
CA PRO A 63 -0.24 15.36 -1.92
C PRO A 63 -0.28 16.02 -3.28
N LEU A 64 0.22 17.25 -3.40
CA LEU A 64 0.25 17.89 -4.70
C LEU A 64 1.16 17.14 -5.68
N ARG A 65 2.31 16.72 -5.21
CA ARG A 65 3.26 15.99 -6.04
C ARG A 65 2.67 14.68 -6.54
N ASP A 66 1.92 14.00 -5.69
CA ASP A 66 1.34 12.71 -6.04
C ASP A 66 -0.05 12.82 -6.65
N GLY A 67 -0.56 14.04 -6.83
CA GLY A 67 -1.86 14.22 -7.46
C GLY A 67 -3.03 13.79 -6.60
N ILE A 68 -2.92 14.00 -5.29
CA ILE A 68 -3.94 13.57 -4.34
C ILE A 68 -4.92 14.72 -4.12
N PHE A 69 -6.20 14.47 -4.37
CA PHE A 69 -7.25 15.46 -4.24
C PHE A 69 -8.31 15.09 -3.23
N VAL A 70 -8.34 13.85 -2.78
CA VAL A 70 -9.31 13.39 -1.78
C VAL A 70 -8.59 12.51 -0.77
N THR A 71 -9.14 12.42 0.42
CA THR A 71 -8.65 11.53 1.46
C THR A 71 -9.78 10.67 1.98
N PRO A 72 -9.49 9.47 2.39
CA PRO A 72 -8.19 8.80 2.32
C PRO A 72 -7.88 8.27 0.93
N THR A 73 -6.60 8.23 0.59
CA THR A 73 -6.14 7.66 -0.67
C THR A 73 -4.88 6.85 -0.41
N LEU A 74 -4.88 5.64 -0.92
CA LEU A 74 -3.76 4.73 -0.77
C LEU A 74 -3.00 4.63 -2.07
N ILE A 75 -1.68 4.73 -2.00
CA ILE A 75 -0.81 4.52 -3.15
C ILE A 75 0.10 3.34 -2.86
N LEU A 76 0.10 2.37 -3.77
CA LEU A 76 1.12 1.34 -3.79
C LEU A 76 2.31 1.89 -4.55
N VAL A 77 3.39 2.20 -3.82
CA VAL A 77 4.57 2.79 -4.42
C VAL A 77 5.43 1.70 -5.05
N ALA A 78 5.55 0.58 -4.38
CA ALA A 78 6.34 -0.56 -4.88
C ALA A 78 5.80 -1.83 -4.24
N PRO A 79 5.84 -2.95 -4.94
CA PRO A 79 6.43 -3.16 -6.27
C PRO A 79 5.54 -2.61 -7.37
N GLU A 80 6.15 -2.36 -8.51
CA GLU A 80 5.42 -1.90 -9.68
C GLU A 80 4.52 -3.00 -10.21
N PRO A 81 3.43 -2.60 -10.88
CA PRO A 81 3.05 -1.23 -11.21
C PRO A 81 2.40 -0.53 -10.04
N ARG A 82 2.54 0.79 -10.01
CA ARG A 82 1.89 1.58 -8.99
C ARG A 82 0.38 1.44 -9.11
N ALA A 83 -0.28 1.59 -7.98
CA ALA A 83 -1.73 1.53 -7.94
C ALA A 83 -2.23 2.58 -6.96
N THR A 84 -3.42 3.07 -7.21
CA THR A 84 -4.05 4.07 -6.35
C THR A 84 -5.45 3.58 -6.00
N VAL A 85 -5.77 3.62 -4.73
CA VAL A 85 -7.09 3.23 -4.25
C VAL A 85 -7.64 4.38 -3.43
N VAL A 86 -8.79 4.90 -3.83
CA VAL A 86 -9.44 6.01 -3.15
C VAL A 86 -10.52 5.47 -2.24
N GLY A 87 -10.61 6.02 -1.04
CA GLY A 87 -11.66 5.67 -0.11
C GLY A 87 -11.15 4.96 1.12
N ASN A 88 -12.06 4.50 1.95
CA ASN A 88 -11.71 4.00 3.28
C ASN A 88 -11.26 2.54 3.28
N LEU A 89 -11.10 1.93 2.12
CA LEU A 89 -10.57 0.58 1.95
C LEU A 89 -11.50 -0.49 2.51
N SER A 90 -12.78 -0.19 2.63
CA SER A 90 -13.74 -1.17 3.13
C SER A 90 -14.08 -2.23 2.08
N ASP A 91 -13.83 -1.96 0.81
CA ASP A 91 -13.99 -2.95 -0.25
C ASP A 91 -12.74 -3.81 -0.28
N LYS A 92 -12.69 -4.80 0.60
CA LYS A 92 -11.50 -5.60 0.79
C LYS A 92 -11.08 -6.30 -0.49
N LYS A 93 -12.04 -6.87 -1.23
CA LYS A 93 -11.72 -7.56 -2.47
C LYS A 93 -11.11 -6.61 -3.49
N GLY A 94 -11.64 -5.40 -3.57
CA GLY A 94 -11.10 -4.41 -4.49
C GLY A 94 -9.68 -4.02 -4.13
N VAL A 95 -9.40 -3.87 -2.83
CA VAL A 95 -8.06 -3.51 -2.39
C VAL A 95 -7.09 -4.65 -2.70
N ILE A 96 -7.48 -5.88 -2.38
CA ILE A 96 -6.63 -7.05 -2.64
C ILE A 96 -6.31 -7.13 -4.13
N SER A 97 -7.32 -6.91 -4.96
CA SER A 97 -7.12 -6.96 -6.40
C SER A 97 -6.21 -5.83 -6.88
N ALA A 98 -6.44 -4.61 -6.40
CA ALA A 98 -5.65 -3.46 -6.82
C ALA A 98 -4.19 -3.62 -6.43
N LEU A 99 -3.93 -4.19 -5.28
CA LEU A 99 -2.56 -4.40 -4.80
C LEU A 99 -2.00 -5.74 -5.26
N ARG A 100 -2.81 -6.54 -5.92
CA ARG A 100 -2.43 -7.85 -6.45
C ARG A 100 -1.91 -8.77 -5.36
N LEU A 101 -2.57 -8.74 -4.20
CA LEU A 101 -2.10 -9.51 -3.06
C LEU A 101 -2.38 -10.99 -3.21
N ARG A 102 -3.41 -11.35 -3.98
CA ARG A 102 -3.74 -12.76 -4.15
C ARG A 102 -2.61 -13.55 -4.78
N ASP A 103 -1.86 -12.92 -5.64
CA ASP A 103 -0.78 -13.61 -6.34
C ASP A 103 0.31 -14.04 -5.38
N LEU A 104 0.36 -13.48 -4.20
CA LEU A 104 1.38 -13.86 -3.22
C LEU A 104 1.07 -15.22 -2.59
N TYR A 105 -0.17 -15.68 -2.67
CA TYR A 105 -0.59 -16.93 -2.08
C TYR A 105 -0.91 -18.01 -3.10
N GLU A 106 -1.04 -17.62 -4.34
CA GLU A 106 -1.37 -18.56 -5.40
C GLU A 106 -0.10 -18.90 -6.13
N THR A 107 0.50 -19.97 -5.73
CA THR A 107 1.74 -20.39 -6.40
C THR A 107 1.65 -21.84 -6.87
#